data_eadb0f489f3a9a060c076dee9507e0bb
#
_entry.id   eadb0f489f3a9a060c076dee9507e0bb
#
_cell.length_a   1.000
_cell.length_b   1.000
_cell.length_c   1.000
_cell.angle_alpha   90.00
_cell.angle_beta   90.00
_cell.angle_gamma   90.00
#
_symmetry.space_group_name_H-M   'P 1'
#
loop_
_entity.id
_entity.type
_entity.pdbx_description
1 polymer ?
#
loop_
_entity_poly.entity_id
_entity_poly.type
_entity_poly.pdbx_seq_one_letter_code
_entity_poly.pdbx_strand_id
1 'polypeptide(L)'
;GRPLIVRRPGLAREGRAVCCGIPLPPPQGRLRIPVLVDWAAVRSVEAPPPLARCLEVAPESWQASLRALLAACATGDGAEPAVVGSLAWQWLTGLEYLREDSDADLVFAVGSRRALSVLDEVLAPWADRTDPRLDVEIRLAGDRSVAWREWRAGPPWLLVKSTAGVELAERTRLLEDVEA
;
A
#
# COMPACT_ATOMS: atom_id res chain seq x y z
N GLY A 1 -8.66 -11.84 17.71
CA GLY A 1 -9.57 -11.66 16.56
C GLY A 1 -8.75 -11.49 15.29
N ARG A 2 -9.31 -11.75 14.13
CA ARG A 2 -8.63 -11.46 12.86
C ARG A 2 -9.05 -10.07 12.39
N PRO A 3 -8.12 -9.19 11.99
CA PRO A 3 -8.48 -7.92 11.40
C PRO A 3 -9.14 -8.11 10.04
N LEU A 4 -9.91 -7.12 9.61
CA LEU A 4 -10.56 -7.07 8.31
C LEU A 4 -9.88 -6.01 7.44
N ILE A 5 -9.81 -6.23 6.14
CA ILE A 5 -9.39 -5.20 5.20
C ILE A 5 -10.61 -4.63 4.48
N VAL A 6 -10.72 -3.32 4.42
CA VAL A 6 -11.72 -2.65 3.59
C VAL A 6 -11.39 -2.93 2.12
N ARG A 7 -12.39 -3.33 1.37
CA ARG A 7 -12.29 -3.58 -0.07
C ARG A 7 -13.24 -2.68 -0.83
N ARG A 8 -12.96 -2.46 -2.10
CA ARG A 8 -13.88 -1.74 -2.95
C ARG A 8 -15.26 -2.38 -2.93
N PRO A 9 -16.33 -1.59 -2.82
CA PRO A 9 -17.69 -2.11 -2.94
C PRO A 9 -17.84 -2.72 -4.34
N GLY A 10 -18.46 -3.91 -4.41
CA GLY A 10 -18.96 -4.47 -5.67
C GLY A 10 -20.22 -3.74 -6.12
N LEU A 11 -20.92 -4.32 -7.11
CA LEU A 11 -22.17 -3.76 -7.64
C LEU A 11 -23.30 -3.69 -6.60
N ALA A 12 -23.25 -4.50 -5.54
CA ALA A 12 -24.20 -4.45 -4.44
C ALA A 12 -23.78 -3.39 -3.42
N ARG A 13 -24.37 -2.23 -3.53
CA ARG A 13 -24.29 -1.15 -2.53
C ARG A 13 -25.56 -1.11 -1.71
N GLU A 14 -25.44 -1.27 -0.42
CA GLU A 14 -26.48 -0.81 0.47
C GLU A 14 -25.84 -0.07 1.63
N GLY A 15 -26.26 1.16 1.80
CA GLY A 15 -25.64 2.25 2.55
C GLY A 15 -25.38 2.06 4.05
N ARG A 16 -25.50 0.83 4.57
CA ARG A 16 -25.25 0.53 5.99
C ARG A 16 -24.11 -0.44 6.24
N ALA A 17 -23.51 -1.00 5.21
CA ALA A 17 -22.48 -2.01 5.36
C ALA A 17 -21.16 -1.61 4.68
N VAL A 18 -20.05 -1.99 5.30
CA VAL A 18 -18.71 -1.89 4.76
C VAL A 18 -18.34 -3.21 4.09
N CYS A 19 -17.92 -3.15 2.83
CA CYS A 19 -17.35 -4.31 2.15
C CYS A 19 -15.94 -4.56 2.69
N CYS A 20 -15.76 -5.71 3.32
CA CYS A 20 -14.48 -6.12 3.87
C CYS A 20 -14.02 -7.46 3.28
N GLY A 21 -12.79 -7.82 3.56
CA GLY A 21 -12.22 -9.12 3.24
C GLY A 21 -11.39 -9.65 4.40
N ILE A 22 -11.38 -10.96 4.53
CA ILE A 22 -10.48 -11.69 5.41
C ILE A 22 -9.51 -12.44 4.51
N PRO A 23 -8.25 -11.99 4.39
CA PRO A 23 -7.26 -12.79 3.70
C PRO A 23 -6.89 -13.99 4.58
N LEU A 24 -6.81 -15.16 3.98
CA LEU A 24 -6.29 -16.36 4.62
C LEU A 24 -4.81 -16.52 4.26
N PRO A 25 -3.97 -16.95 5.21
CA PRO A 25 -2.56 -17.21 4.93
C PRO A 25 -2.39 -18.40 3.96
N PRO A 26 -1.25 -18.51 3.26
CA PRO A 26 -0.99 -19.58 2.27
C PRO A 26 -1.29 -20.99 2.75
N PRO A 27 -0.94 -21.40 4.00
CA PRO A 27 -1.28 -22.73 4.50
C PRO A 27 -2.79 -23.01 4.61
N GLN A 28 -3.63 -21.96 4.61
CA GLN A 28 -5.10 -22.04 4.66
C GLN A 28 -5.76 -21.80 3.29
N GLY A 29 -5.02 -21.95 2.18
CA GLY A 29 -5.54 -21.88 0.83
C GLY A 29 -5.47 -20.51 0.17
N ARG A 30 -4.87 -19.47 0.79
CA ARG A 30 -4.68 -18.13 0.21
C ARG A 30 -5.98 -17.50 -0.34
N LEU A 31 -7.08 -17.77 0.30
CA LEU A 31 -8.39 -17.23 -0.11
C LEU A 31 -8.59 -15.85 0.50
N ARG A 32 -9.36 -15.03 -0.18
CA ARG A 32 -9.91 -13.78 0.36
C ARG A 32 -11.41 -13.96 0.56
N ILE A 33 -11.82 -14.16 1.80
CA ILE A 33 -13.21 -14.34 2.16
C ILE A 33 -13.89 -12.97 2.17
N PRO A 34 -14.86 -12.70 1.27
CA PRO A 34 -15.62 -11.44 1.31
C PRO A 34 -16.58 -11.46 2.48
N VAL A 35 -16.68 -10.33 3.19
CA VAL A 35 -17.61 -10.13 4.28
C VAL A 35 -18.26 -8.75 4.17
N LEU A 36 -19.52 -8.64 4.58
CA LEU A 36 -20.20 -7.38 4.78
C LEU A 36 -20.29 -7.13 6.28
N VAL A 37 -19.87 -5.95 6.71
CA VAL A 37 -19.86 -5.54 8.11
C VAL A 37 -20.80 -4.36 8.26
N ASP A 38 -21.80 -4.45 9.14
CA ASP A 38 -22.62 -3.30 9.48
C ASP A 38 -21.76 -2.21 10.12
N TRP A 39 -21.97 -0.96 9.71
CA TRP A 39 -21.25 0.19 10.28
C TRP A 39 -21.38 0.26 11.80
N ALA A 40 -22.54 -0.11 12.34
CA ALA A 40 -22.76 -0.15 13.79
C ALA A 40 -21.92 -1.19 14.53
N ALA A 41 -21.40 -2.20 13.82
CA ALA A 41 -20.52 -3.23 14.35
C ALA A 41 -19.03 -2.87 14.27
N VAL A 42 -18.66 -1.81 13.54
CA VAL A 42 -17.29 -1.32 13.43
C VAL A 42 -16.88 -0.64 14.73
N ARG A 43 -15.87 -1.17 15.41
CA ARG A 43 -15.37 -0.63 16.69
C ARG A 43 -14.19 0.30 16.52
N SER A 44 -13.31 0.00 15.59
CA SER A 44 -12.13 0.82 15.27
C SER A 44 -11.76 0.68 13.80
N VAL A 45 -11.13 1.71 13.27
CA VAL A 45 -10.50 1.70 11.95
C VAL A 45 -9.07 2.18 12.15
N GLU A 46 -8.12 1.40 11.71
CA GLU A 46 -6.70 1.71 11.89
C GLU A 46 -6.02 1.87 10.54
N ALA A 47 -5.04 2.75 10.50
CA ALA A 47 -4.18 2.89 9.33
C ALA A 47 -3.29 1.64 9.18
N PRO A 48 -2.82 1.34 7.98
CA PRO A 48 -1.80 0.33 7.77
C PRO A 48 -0.57 0.58 8.64
N PRO A 49 0.09 -0.47 9.16
CA PRO A 49 1.25 -0.31 10.04
C PRO A 49 2.42 0.38 9.33
N PRO A 50 3.21 1.21 10.03
CA PRO A 50 4.43 1.78 9.47
C PRO A 50 5.49 0.70 9.28
N LEU A 51 6.38 0.89 8.29
CA LEU A 51 7.41 -0.08 7.93
C LEU A 51 8.33 -0.42 9.10
N ALA A 52 8.67 0.57 9.93
CA ALA A 52 9.53 0.34 11.10
C ALA A 52 9.00 -0.76 12.03
N ARG A 53 7.68 -0.85 12.20
CA ARG A 53 7.05 -1.91 13.02
C ARG A 53 7.06 -3.29 12.35
N CYS A 54 6.96 -3.32 11.02
CA CYS A 54 6.91 -4.58 10.30
C CYS A 54 8.28 -5.24 10.12
N LEU A 55 9.38 -4.54 10.38
CA LEU A 55 10.74 -5.07 10.25
C LEU A 55 10.99 -6.31 11.11
N GLU A 56 10.39 -6.40 12.29
CA GLU A 56 10.60 -7.52 13.21
C GLU A 56 10.10 -8.87 12.68
N VAL A 57 9.11 -8.83 11.77
CA VAL A 57 8.52 -10.02 11.15
C VAL A 57 8.91 -10.18 9.68
N ALA A 58 9.70 -9.26 9.15
CA ALA A 58 10.23 -9.34 7.79
C ALA A 58 11.31 -10.43 7.70
N PRO A 59 11.42 -11.14 6.57
CA PRO A 59 12.51 -12.08 6.33
C PRO A 59 13.87 -11.44 6.57
N GLU A 60 14.82 -12.20 7.09
CA GLU A 60 16.18 -11.70 7.38
C GLU A 60 16.86 -11.10 6.14
N SER A 61 16.66 -11.73 4.97
CA SER A 61 17.16 -11.23 3.68
C SER A 61 16.63 -9.82 3.34
N TRP A 62 15.43 -9.47 3.77
CA TRP A 62 14.81 -8.17 3.49
C TRP A 62 15.25 -7.06 4.45
N GLN A 63 15.63 -7.42 5.67
CA GLN A 63 15.81 -6.45 6.76
C GLN A 63 16.84 -5.37 6.47
N ALA A 64 17.97 -5.74 5.87
CA ALA A 64 19.01 -4.76 5.52
C ALA A 64 18.52 -3.75 4.49
N SER A 65 17.84 -4.22 3.44
CA SER A 65 17.27 -3.39 2.38
C SER A 65 16.16 -2.46 2.90
N LEU A 66 15.23 -3.00 3.71
CA LEU A 66 14.13 -2.21 4.27
C LEU A 66 14.60 -1.18 5.31
N ARG A 67 15.64 -1.48 6.12
CA ARG A 67 16.26 -0.49 7.00
C ARG A 67 16.96 0.63 6.23
N ALA A 68 17.63 0.30 5.13
CA ALA A 68 18.23 1.30 4.26
C ALA A 68 17.18 2.21 3.64
N LEU A 69 16.02 1.66 3.23
CA LEU A 69 14.89 2.45 2.74
C LEU A 69 14.36 3.40 3.80
N LEU A 70 14.13 2.92 5.04
CA LEU A 70 13.70 3.79 6.15
C LEU A 70 14.69 4.92 6.42
N ALA A 71 15.99 4.62 6.41
CA ALA A 71 17.01 5.64 6.59
C ALA A 71 17.00 6.68 5.45
N ALA A 72 16.82 6.25 4.20
CA ALA A 72 16.68 7.16 3.07
C ALA A 72 15.42 8.04 3.16
N CYS A 73 14.29 7.49 3.62
CA CYS A 73 13.07 8.27 3.87
C CYS A 73 13.26 9.31 4.98
N ALA A 74 14.01 9.01 6.02
CA ALA A 74 14.23 9.91 7.16
C ALA A 74 15.13 11.12 6.82
N THR A 75 15.98 11.03 5.78
CA THR A 75 16.86 12.13 5.36
C THR A 75 16.21 13.13 4.42
N GLY A 76 15.04 12.79 3.85
CA GLY A 76 14.23 13.66 3.01
C GLY A 76 12.97 14.13 3.71
N ASP A 77 12.18 15.00 3.04
CA ASP A 77 10.81 15.33 3.49
C ASP A 77 9.85 14.13 3.29
N GLY A 78 10.41 12.90 3.24
CA GLY A 78 9.68 11.67 2.92
C GLY A 78 8.91 11.15 4.13
N ALA A 79 7.61 10.94 3.96
CA ALA A 79 6.80 10.24 4.95
C ALA A 79 7.28 8.79 5.11
N GLU A 80 7.24 8.29 6.34
CA GLU A 80 7.46 6.87 6.59
C GLU A 80 6.45 6.03 5.80
N PRO A 81 6.89 5.01 5.04
CA PRO A 81 5.96 4.17 4.30
C PRO A 81 5.08 3.33 5.22
N ALA A 82 3.81 3.25 4.88
CA ALA A 82 2.90 2.28 5.45
C ALA A 82 3.03 0.94 4.70
N VAL A 83 2.88 -0.15 5.42
CA VAL A 83 2.94 -1.51 4.88
C VAL A 83 1.55 -2.06 4.66
N VAL A 84 1.32 -2.65 3.50
CA VAL A 84 0.09 -3.39 3.19
C VAL A 84 0.44 -4.83 2.78
N GLY A 85 -0.50 -5.59 2.26
CA GLY A 85 -0.22 -6.94 1.75
C GLY A 85 0.27 -7.94 2.78
N SER A 86 1.06 -8.91 2.34
CA SER A 86 1.45 -10.08 3.13
C SER A 86 2.26 -9.75 4.38
N LEU A 87 3.20 -8.80 4.28
CA LEU A 87 4.03 -8.39 5.41
C LEU A 87 3.19 -7.73 6.51
N ALA A 88 2.24 -6.85 6.15
CA ALA A 88 1.33 -6.24 7.11
C ALA A 88 0.46 -7.29 7.81
N TRP A 89 -0.07 -8.27 7.06
CA TRP A 89 -0.88 -9.33 7.63
C TRP A 89 -0.09 -10.24 8.57
N GLN A 90 1.16 -10.54 8.23
CA GLN A 90 2.05 -11.30 9.10
C GLN A 90 2.28 -10.57 10.42
N TRP A 91 2.56 -9.27 10.38
CA TRP A 91 2.72 -8.45 11.57
C TRP A 91 1.44 -8.36 12.42
N LEU A 92 0.28 -8.12 11.78
CA LEU A 92 -1.01 -7.97 12.46
C LEU A 92 -1.51 -9.24 13.13
N THR A 93 -1.16 -10.41 12.61
CA THR A 93 -1.79 -11.68 13.02
C THR A 93 -0.82 -12.66 13.66
N GLY A 94 0.49 -12.50 13.46
CA GLY A 94 1.51 -13.47 13.84
C GLY A 94 1.47 -14.78 13.01
N LEU A 95 0.71 -14.82 11.90
CA LEU A 95 0.62 -15.98 11.03
C LEU A 95 1.52 -15.80 9.80
N GLU A 96 1.95 -16.88 9.20
CA GLU A 96 2.81 -16.87 8.01
C GLU A 96 2.02 -16.49 6.76
N TYR A 97 2.20 -15.25 6.31
CA TYR A 97 1.64 -14.74 5.06
C TYR A 97 2.67 -14.57 3.95
N LEU A 98 3.93 -14.37 4.32
CA LEU A 98 5.03 -14.21 3.38
C LEU A 98 5.44 -15.55 2.79
N ARG A 99 5.93 -15.50 1.56
CA ARG A 99 6.50 -16.59 0.80
C ARG A 99 7.80 -16.11 0.15
N GLU A 100 8.58 -17.02 -0.42
CA GLU A 100 9.83 -16.70 -1.13
C GLU A 100 9.61 -15.73 -2.30
N ASP A 101 8.45 -15.82 -2.97
CA ASP A 101 8.06 -14.96 -4.10
C ASP A 101 7.23 -13.74 -3.70
N SER A 102 7.15 -13.41 -2.43
CA SER A 102 6.40 -12.25 -1.96
C SER A 102 7.14 -10.95 -2.24
N ASP A 103 6.38 -9.91 -2.58
CA ASP A 103 6.86 -8.54 -2.68
C ASP A 103 6.66 -7.81 -1.34
N ALA A 104 7.38 -6.72 -1.14
CA ALA A 104 7.12 -5.77 -0.06
C ALA A 104 6.16 -4.68 -0.57
N ASP A 105 4.88 -4.81 -0.20
CA ASP A 105 3.82 -3.89 -0.59
C ASP A 105 3.85 -2.64 0.32
N LEU A 106 4.18 -1.49 -0.23
CA LEU A 106 4.33 -0.22 0.49
C LEU A 106 3.40 0.85 -0.06
N VAL A 107 2.95 1.73 0.83
CA VAL A 107 2.13 2.89 0.48
C VAL A 107 2.78 4.15 1.01
N PHE A 108 3.01 5.12 0.14
CA PHE A 108 3.49 6.44 0.49
C PHE A 108 2.40 7.48 0.25
N ALA A 109 2.09 8.29 1.25
CA ALA A 109 1.22 9.44 1.09
C ALA A 109 2.04 10.64 0.64
N VAL A 110 1.62 11.26 -0.46
CA VAL A 110 2.31 12.41 -1.08
C VAL A 110 1.36 13.58 -1.17
N GLY A 111 1.76 14.70 -0.56
CA GLY A 111 0.97 15.94 -0.51
C GLY A 111 1.50 17.08 -1.38
N SER A 112 2.62 16.90 -2.11
CA SER A 112 3.17 17.94 -2.98
C SER A 112 4.01 17.34 -4.10
N ARG A 113 4.20 18.11 -5.19
CA ARG A 113 5.10 17.71 -6.29
C ARG A 113 6.53 17.51 -5.82
N ARG A 114 6.97 18.36 -4.88
CA ARG A 114 8.30 18.22 -4.30
C ARG A 114 8.44 16.88 -3.57
N ALA A 115 7.47 16.52 -2.72
CA ALA A 115 7.47 15.24 -2.03
C ALA A 115 7.45 14.06 -3.00
N LEU A 116 6.74 14.18 -4.12
CA LEU A 116 6.70 13.18 -5.17
C LEU A 116 8.05 13.01 -5.89
N SER A 117 8.76 14.11 -6.18
CA SER A 117 10.09 14.07 -6.76
C SER A 117 11.11 13.46 -5.80
N VAL A 118 11.09 13.88 -4.53
CA VAL A 118 11.94 13.31 -3.48
C VAL A 118 11.68 11.81 -3.31
N LEU A 119 10.42 11.40 -3.32
CA LEU A 119 10.06 9.98 -3.23
C LEU A 119 10.64 9.18 -4.41
N ASP A 120 10.57 9.70 -5.64
CA ASP A 120 11.12 9.01 -6.81
C ASP A 120 12.66 8.87 -6.70
N GLU A 121 13.35 9.89 -6.22
CA GLU A 121 14.79 9.85 -5.96
C GLU A 121 15.15 8.83 -4.87
N VAL A 122 14.39 8.82 -3.77
CA VAL A 122 14.56 7.87 -2.67
C VAL A 122 14.37 6.44 -3.14
N LEU A 123 13.34 6.17 -3.94
CA LEU A 123 13.00 4.82 -4.41
C LEU A 123 13.84 4.33 -5.59
N ALA A 124 14.52 5.23 -6.31
CA ALA A 124 15.30 4.89 -7.50
C ALA A 124 16.28 3.72 -7.29
N PRO A 125 17.04 3.62 -6.16
CA PRO A 125 17.95 2.50 -5.90
C PRO A 125 17.27 1.12 -5.77
N TRP A 126 15.94 1.09 -5.56
CA TRP A 126 15.16 -0.14 -5.43
C TRP A 126 14.39 -0.51 -6.71
N ALA A 127 14.50 0.28 -7.78
CA ALA A 127 13.73 0.05 -9.01
C ALA A 127 13.93 -1.37 -9.59
N ASP A 128 15.17 -1.85 -9.56
CA ASP A 128 15.58 -3.14 -10.15
C ASP A 128 15.94 -4.20 -9.10
N ARG A 129 15.73 -3.92 -7.81
CA ARG A 129 15.99 -4.89 -6.75
C ARG A 129 14.87 -5.93 -6.68
N THR A 130 15.25 -7.16 -6.35
CA THR A 130 14.36 -8.31 -6.25
C THR A 130 14.26 -8.89 -4.83
N ASP A 131 15.09 -8.43 -3.89
CA ASP A 131 15.11 -8.95 -2.51
C ASP A 131 15.19 -7.80 -1.48
N PRO A 132 14.03 -7.35 -0.99
CA PRO A 132 12.72 -7.60 -1.57
C PRO A 132 12.50 -6.77 -2.85
N ARG A 133 11.68 -7.28 -3.73
CA ARG A 133 11.05 -6.43 -4.74
C ARG A 133 10.03 -5.54 -4.03
N LEU A 134 10.11 -4.23 -4.29
CA LEU A 134 9.12 -3.30 -3.77
C LEU A 134 7.94 -3.16 -4.73
N ASP A 135 6.72 -3.36 -4.23
CA ASP A 135 5.49 -2.92 -4.88
C ASP A 135 4.97 -1.69 -4.15
N VAL A 136 5.13 -0.53 -4.78
CA VAL A 136 4.87 0.76 -4.15
C VAL A 136 3.67 1.44 -4.79
N GLU A 137 2.68 1.77 -3.97
CA GLU A 137 1.59 2.67 -4.32
C GLU A 137 1.84 4.07 -3.75
N ILE A 138 1.72 5.08 -4.61
CA ILE A 138 1.73 6.49 -4.24
C ILE A 138 0.29 6.90 -4.00
N ARG A 139 -0.05 7.28 -2.78
CA ARG A 139 -1.36 7.83 -2.43
C ARG A 139 -1.35 9.34 -2.62
N LEU A 140 -2.22 9.79 -3.50
CA LEU A 140 -2.48 11.19 -3.81
C LEU A 140 -3.69 11.70 -3.00
N ALA A 141 -4.00 12.98 -3.13
CA ALA A 141 -5.20 13.55 -2.56
C ALA A 141 -6.50 12.86 -3.05
N GLY A 142 -7.56 12.90 -2.25
CA GLY A 142 -8.88 12.42 -2.66
C GLY A 142 -8.99 10.91 -2.80
N ASP A 143 -8.26 10.11 -2.01
CA ASP A 143 -8.35 8.63 -2.02
C ASP A 143 -7.79 7.96 -3.29
N ARG A 144 -7.05 8.69 -4.10
CA ARG A 144 -6.47 8.17 -5.34
C ARG A 144 -5.08 7.62 -5.10
N SER A 145 -4.74 6.53 -5.78
CA SER A 145 -3.39 5.97 -5.76
C SER A 145 -2.94 5.54 -7.16
N VAL A 146 -1.64 5.63 -7.40
CA VAL A 146 -0.97 5.20 -8.62
C VAL A 146 0.21 4.31 -8.27
N ALA A 147 0.54 3.35 -9.13
CA ALA A 147 1.74 2.55 -8.94
C ALA A 147 2.99 3.39 -9.22
N TRP A 148 3.96 3.38 -8.30
CA TRP A 148 5.21 4.13 -8.47
C TRP A 148 5.97 3.75 -9.74
N ARG A 149 6.05 2.47 -10.08
CA ARG A 149 6.73 2.02 -11.30
C ARG A 149 6.10 2.60 -12.56
N GLU A 150 4.77 2.68 -12.60
CA GLU A 150 4.05 3.32 -13.70
C GLU A 150 4.29 4.83 -13.71
N TRP A 151 4.24 5.47 -12.54
CA TRP A 151 4.56 6.88 -12.38
C TRP A 151 5.98 7.20 -12.92
N ARG A 152 6.96 6.40 -12.50
CA ARG A 152 8.39 6.55 -12.90
C ARG A 152 8.60 6.34 -14.40
N ALA A 153 7.89 5.40 -15.02
CA ALA A 153 7.95 5.14 -16.47
C ALA A 153 7.47 6.34 -17.31
N GLY A 154 6.68 7.25 -16.72
CA GLY A 154 6.34 8.54 -17.29
C GLY A 154 5.31 8.52 -18.43
N PRO A 155 4.36 7.58 -18.52
CA PRO A 155 3.35 7.62 -19.57
C PRO A 155 2.43 8.85 -19.38
N PRO A 156 1.81 9.36 -20.46
CA PRO A 156 0.89 10.50 -20.36
C PRO A 156 -0.41 10.16 -19.62
N TRP A 157 -0.79 8.89 -19.59
CA TRP A 157 -1.97 8.37 -18.89
C TRP A 157 -1.53 7.35 -17.84
N LEU A 158 -2.10 7.45 -16.66
CA LEU A 158 -1.80 6.58 -15.51
C LEU A 158 -3.05 5.85 -15.06
N LEU A 159 -2.88 4.61 -14.61
CA LEU A 159 -3.95 3.85 -13.99
C LEU A 159 -4.13 4.32 -12.54
N VAL A 160 -5.21 5.05 -12.29
CA VAL A 160 -5.57 5.54 -10.95
C VAL A 160 -6.54 4.59 -10.29
N LYS A 161 -6.20 4.18 -9.09
CA LYS A 161 -7.06 3.36 -8.22
C LYS A 161 -7.66 4.24 -7.14
N SER A 162 -8.94 4.04 -6.83
CA SER A 162 -9.65 4.69 -5.72
C SER A 162 -10.65 3.73 -5.09
N THR A 163 -11.34 4.12 -4.02
CA THR A 163 -12.45 3.34 -3.46
C THR A 163 -13.63 3.27 -4.44
N ALA A 164 -13.80 4.26 -5.32
CA ALA A 164 -14.85 4.29 -6.32
C ALA A 164 -14.59 3.32 -7.49
N GLY A 165 -13.33 3.03 -7.80
CA GLY A 165 -12.97 2.17 -8.92
C GLY A 165 -11.55 2.34 -9.42
N VAL A 166 -11.39 2.07 -10.70
CA VAL A 166 -10.13 2.23 -11.44
C VAL A 166 -10.44 3.03 -12.70
N GLU A 167 -9.62 4.03 -12.99
CA GLU A 167 -9.76 4.90 -14.16
C GLU A 167 -8.39 5.23 -14.75
N LEU A 168 -8.36 5.67 -15.99
CA LEU A 168 -7.20 6.31 -16.61
C LEU A 168 -7.30 7.81 -16.40
N ALA A 169 -6.26 8.44 -15.89
CA ALA A 169 -6.17 9.88 -15.73
C ALA A 169 -4.90 10.43 -16.38
N GLU A 170 -4.99 11.65 -16.90
CA GLU A 170 -3.83 12.35 -17.41
C GLU A 170 -2.85 12.67 -16.29
N ARG A 171 -1.57 12.38 -16.51
CA ARG A 171 -0.49 12.67 -15.56
C ARG A 171 -0.43 14.15 -15.16
N THR A 172 -0.65 15.04 -16.10
CA THR A 172 -0.66 16.50 -15.87
C THR A 172 -1.74 16.91 -14.88
N ARG A 173 -2.96 16.38 -15.00
CA ARG A 173 -4.05 16.62 -14.05
C ARG A 173 -3.72 16.11 -12.65
N LEU A 174 -3.14 14.91 -12.54
CA LEU A 174 -2.73 14.37 -11.24
C LEU A 174 -1.68 15.25 -10.56
N LEU A 175 -0.79 15.88 -11.33
CA LEU A 175 0.19 16.83 -10.81
C LEU A 175 -0.46 18.14 -10.33
N GLU A 176 -1.50 18.63 -11.00
CA GLU A 176 -2.25 19.82 -10.58
C GLU A 176 -2.99 19.57 -9.26
N ASP A 177 -3.60 18.38 -9.12
CA ASP A 177 -4.32 17.97 -7.92
C ASP A 177 -3.42 17.80 -6.68
N VAL A 178 -2.12 17.54 -6.87
CA VAL A 178 -1.15 17.42 -5.78
C VAL A 178 -0.68 18.78 -5.26
N GLU A 179 -0.86 19.87 -6.03
CA GLU A 179 -0.48 21.24 -5.63
C GLU A 179 -1.62 22.03 -4.96
N ALA A 180 -2.85 21.57 -5.07
CA ALA A 180 -4.02 22.22 -4.52
C ALA A 180 -4.25 21.83 -3.06
#